data_35318d5d82dc5603162a83d63326ad4b
#
_entry.id   35318d5d82dc5603162a83d63326ad4b
#
_cell.length_a   1.000
_cell.length_b   1.000
_cell.length_c   1.000
_cell.angle_alpha   90.00
_cell.angle_beta   90.00
_cell.angle_gamma   90.00
#
_symmetry.space_group_name_H-M   'P 1'
#
loop_
_entity.id
_entity.type
_entity.pdbx_description
1 polymer ?
#
loop_
_entity_poly.entity_id
_entity_poly.type
_entity_poly.pdbx_seq_one_letter_code
_entity_poly.pdbx_strand_id
1 'polypeptide(L)'
;MFVISGQVKRETTTWSCQELGLRQLGDQEFDIINSVSNMTKYAVMLTNPKEVAYHMEKALYLALNGRGGPVWIDVPLDVQGAMIETEELIHFNPAEEKPWQVPEVKLEVVDTILEKIKKAKAPLILVGTGIRLGGAEELLLKLLDKLQIPVVTAWNANDVLAADSPYFA
;
A
#
# COMPACT_ATOMS: atom_id res chain seq x y z
N MET A 1 -5.97 1.85 1.18
CA MET A 1 -6.67 3.11 1.54
C MET A 1 -6.31 4.18 0.51
N PHE A 2 -7.29 4.89 -0.02
CA PHE A 2 -7.13 6.00 -0.95
C PHE A 2 -7.67 7.25 -0.26
N VAL A 3 -6.85 8.28 -0.11
CA VAL A 3 -7.22 9.53 0.59
C VAL A 3 -7.15 10.69 -0.39
N ILE A 4 -8.15 11.54 -0.34
CA ILE A 4 -8.18 12.83 -1.05
C ILE A 4 -8.40 13.90 0.01
N SER A 5 -7.52 14.91 0.06
CA SER A 5 -7.64 16.09 0.89
C SER A 5 -7.78 17.36 0.05
N GLY A 6 -8.33 18.40 0.63
CA GLY A 6 -8.35 19.73 0.03
C GLY A 6 -7.22 20.59 0.57
N GLN A 7 -6.70 21.47 -0.26
CA GLN A 7 -5.66 22.45 0.06
C GLN A 7 -6.16 23.87 -0.26
N VAL A 8 -5.53 24.88 0.32
CA VAL A 8 -5.70 26.26 -0.11
C VAL A 8 -5.29 26.44 -1.57
N LYS A 9 -5.56 27.58 -2.18
CA LYS A 9 -5.15 27.84 -3.58
C LYS A 9 -3.63 27.69 -3.74
N ARG A 10 -3.17 27.16 -4.89
CA ARG A 10 -1.75 26.97 -5.19
C ARG A 10 -0.91 28.22 -4.94
N GLU A 11 -1.42 29.41 -5.36
CA GLU A 11 -0.73 30.68 -5.20
C GLU A 11 -0.50 31.09 -3.74
N THR A 12 -1.24 30.52 -2.79
CA THR A 12 -1.12 30.75 -1.36
C THR A 12 -0.43 29.61 -0.61
N THR A 13 0.22 28.73 -1.33
CA THR A 13 1.07 27.67 -0.76
C THR A 13 2.54 27.96 -1.02
N THR A 14 3.42 27.39 -0.23
CA THR A 14 4.87 27.43 -0.38
C THR A 14 5.33 26.83 -1.72
N TRP A 15 4.49 26.03 -2.37
CA TRP A 15 4.74 25.53 -3.71
C TRP A 15 4.95 26.67 -4.74
N SER A 16 4.26 27.79 -4.57
CA SER A 16 4.34 28.95 -5.48
C SER A 16 5.63 29.77 -5.29
N CYS A 17 6.38 29.54 -4.21
CA CYS A 17 7.56 30.34 -3.84
C CYS A 17 8.63 29.49 -3.14
N GLN A 18 8.92 28.32 -3.70
CA GLN A 18 9.88 27.35 -3.11
C GLN A 18 11.27 27.97 -2.89
N GLU A 19 11.67 28.90 -3.73
CA GLU A 19 12.96 29.62 -3.65
C GLU A 19 13.13 30.44 -2.37
N LEU A 20 12.04 30.79 -1.70
CA LEU A 20 12.07 31.57 -0.45
C LEU A 20 12.32 30.70 0.79
N GLY A 21 12.22 29.37 0.67
CA GLY A 21 12.44 28.44 1.77
C GLY A 21 11.48 28.63 2.96
N LEU A 22 10.29 29.11 2.71
CA LEU A 22 9.28 29.34 3.74
C LEU A 22 8.72 28.02 4.26
N ARG A 23 8.44 27.97 5.55
CA ARG A 23 7.73 26.83 6.17
C ARG A 23 6.24 26.82 5.81
N GLN A 24 5.63 28.01 5.65
CA GLN A 24 4.22 28.21 5.37
C GLN A 24 4.05 29.60 4.74
N LEU A 25 3.17 29.73 3.76
CA LEU A 25 2.81 31.00 3.13
C LEU A 25 1.41 31.44 3.52
N GLY A 26 0.38 30.62 3.25
CA GLY A 26 -1.00 30.89 3.63
C GLY A 26 -1.29 30.48 5.08
N ASP A 27 -2.24 31.16 5.72
CA ASP A 27 -2.63 30.91 7.11
C ASP A 27 -3.24 29.51 7.34
N GLN A 28 -3.88 28.95 6.31
CA GLN A 28 -4.51 27.61 6.34
C GLN A 28 -3.72 26.56 5.53
N GLU A 29 -2.56 26.92 5.00
CA GLU A 29 -1.70 25.98 4.32
C GLU A 29 -1.17 24.92 5.29
N PHE A 30 -1.20 23.68 4.86
CA PHE A 30 -0.52 22.58 5.54
C PHE A 30 0.19 21.68 4.55
N ASP A 31 1.47 21.42 4.77
CA ASP A 31 2.25 20.51 3.93
C ASP A 31 1.93 19.04 4.29
N ILE A 32 0.73 18.63 3.87
CA ILE A 32 0.28 17.27 4.12
C ILE A 32 1.10 16.24 3.35
N ILE A 33 1.60 16.58 2.17
CA ILE A 33 2.33 15.64 1.32
C ILE A 33 3.63 15.21 2.00
N ASN A 34 4.42 16.13 2.50
CA ASN A 34 5.61 15.78 3.28
C ASN A 34 5.27 15.04 4.57
N SER A 35 4.17 15.40 5.22
CA SER A 35 3.73 14.77 6.48
C SER A 35 3.36 13.30 6.30
N VAL A 36 2.78 12.91 5.16
CA VAL A 36 2.33 11.54 4.89
C VAL A 36 3.29 10.73 4.00
N SER A 37 4.35 11.35 3.50
CA SER A 37 5.27 10.73 2.53
C SER A 37 5.83 9.38 2.99
N ASN A 38 6.16 9.25 4.28
CA ASN A 38 6.70 8.02 4.86
C ASN A 38 5.63 6.95 5.18
N MET A 39 4.35 7.33 5.14
CA MET A 39 3.22 6.43 5.44
C MET A 39 2.49 5.96 4.19
N THR A 40 2.79 6.53 3.03
CA THR A 40 2.07 6.29 1.78
C THR A 40 2.98 5.73 0.69
N LYS A 41 2.42 4.97 -0.22
CA LYS A 41 3.10 4.52 -1.44
C LYS A 41 3.20 5.63 -2.49
N TYR A 42 2.28 6.56 -2.44
CA TYR A 42 2.19 7.69 -3.34
C TYR A 42 1.49 8.83 -2.64
N ALA A 43 2.09 9.99 -2.65
CA ALA A 43 1.50 11.23 -2.15
C ALA A 43 1.84 12.37 -3.09
N VAL A 44 0.84 13.14 -3.50
CA VAL A 44 1.02 14.23 -4.46
C VAL A 44 0.01 15.35 -4.21
N MET A 45 0.46 16.60 -4.32
CA MET A 45 -0.42 17.74 -4.49
C MET A 45 -0.70 17.93 -5.98
N LEU A 46 -1.98 17.92 -6.36
CA LEU A 46 -2.40 18.07 -7.75
C LEU A 46 -2.25 19.54 -8.20
N THR A 47 -1.19 19.84 -8.94
CA THR A 47 -0.88 21.21 -9.37
C THR A 47 -1.36 21.56 -10.77
N ASN A 48 -1.60 20.55 -11.62
CA ASN A 48 -2.12 20.74 -12.97
C ASN A 48 -3.48 20.05 -13.10
N PRO A 49 -4.59 20.77 -13.32
CA PRO A 49 -5.92 20.17 -13.46
C PRO A 49 -6.01 19.08 -14.54
N LYS A 50 -5.23 19.19 -15.64
CA LYS A 50 -5.23 18.20 -16.72
C LYS A 50 -4.63 16.84 -16.31
N GLU A 51 -3.90 16.80 -15.21
CA GLU A 51 -3.26 15.58 -14.68
C GLU A 51 -4.14 14.86 -13.65
N VAL A 52 -5.38 15.30 -13.44
CA VAL A 52 -6.26 14.67 -12.44
C VAL A 52 -6.45 13.17 -12.73
N ALA A 53 -6.72 12.79 -13.98
CA ALA A 53 -6.87 11.39 -14.35
C ALA A 53 -5.56 10.61 -14.12
N TYR A 54 -4.42 11.15 -14.56
CA TYR A 54 -3.12 10.54 -14.35
C TYR A 54 -2.85 10.21 -12.87
N HIS A 55 -3.02 11.20 -11.99
CA HIS A 55 -2.74 11.00 -10.56
C HIS A 55 -3.74 10.07 -9.88
N MET A 56 -5.02 10.12 -10.26
CA MET A 56 -6.04 9.22 -9.72
C MET A 56 -5.78 7.76 -10.15
N GLU A 57 -5.51 7.53 -11.42
CA GLU A 57 -5.21 6.21 -11.98
C GLU A 57 -3.91 5.63 -11.40
N LYS A 58 -2.85 6.45 -11.34
CA LYS A 58 -1.56 6.06 -10.75
C LYS A 58 -1.70 5.72 -9.28
N ALA A 59 -2.40 6.54 -8.51
CA ALA A 59 -2.64 6.30 -7.10
C ALA A 59 -3.41 4.99 -6.88
N LEU A 60 -4.47 4.75 -7.66
CA LEU A 60 -5.24 3.51 -7.59
C LEU A 60 -4.38 2.30 -7.95
N TYR A 61 -3.61 2.39 -9.04
CA TYR A 61 -2.70 1.34 -9.44
C TYR A 61 -1.71 1.00 -8.32
N LEU A 62 -1.03 1.99 -7.76
CA LEU A 62 -0.04 1.79 -6.69
C LEU A 62 -0.66 1.28 -5.39
N ALA A 63 -1.89 1.70 -5.06
CA ALA A 63 -2.60 1.21 -3.87
C ALA A 63 -2.88 -0.29 -3.93
N LEU A 64 -3.15 -0.83 -5.14
CA LEU A 64 -3.60 -2.21 -5.35
C LEU A 64 -2.49 -3.15 -5.80
N ASN A 65 -1.47 -2.65 -6.50
CA ASN A 65 -0.44 -3.51 -7.10
C ASN A 65 0.77 -3.69 -6.19
N GLY A 66 1.38 -4.88 -6.28
CA GLY A 66 2.46 -5.29 -5.40
C GLY A 66 2.00 -5.43 -3.96
N ARG A 67 2.81 -4.99 -3.01
CA ARG A 67 2.33 -4.86 -1.62
C ARG A 67 1.40 -3.64 -1.55
N GLY A 68 0.10 -3.86 -1.42
CA GLY A 68 -0.90 -2.83 -1.28
C GLY A 68 -0.59 -1.87 -0.12
N GLY A 69 -0.93 -0.59 -0.28
CA GLY A 69 -0.66 0.42 0.74
C GLY A 69 -1.45 1.71 0.50
N PRO A 70 -1.43 2.64 1.47
CA PRO A 70 -2.17 3.89 1.35
C PRO A 70 -1.56 4.80 0.28
N VAL A 71 -2.43 5.62 -0.31
CA VAL A 71 -2.07 6.69 -1.24
C VAL A 71 -2.82 7.96 -0.89
N TRP A 72 -2.27 9.11 -1.26
CA TRP A 72 -2.80 10.42 -0.90
C TRP A 72 -2.72 11.40 -2.06
N ILE A 73 -3.84 12.05 -2.38
CA ILE A 73 -3.89 13.16 -3.34
C ILE A 73 -4.43 14.39 -2.61
N ASP A 74 -3.67 15.46 -2.64
CA ASP A 74 -4.05 16.76 -2.07
C ASP A 74 -4.46 17.70 -3.20
N VAL A 75 -5.67 18.27 -3.15
CA VAL A 75 -6.25 19.00 -4.26
C VAL A 75 -6.46 20.45 -3.87
N PRO A 76 -5.67 21.39 -4.40
CA PRO A 76 -5.86 22.83 -4.16
C PRO A 76 -7.22 23.34 -4.64
N LEU A 77 -7.77 24.32 -3.93
CA LEU A 77 -9.12 24.86 -4.18
C LEU A 77 -9.30 25.40 -5.61
N ASP A 78 -8.27 26.05 -6.16
CA ASP A 78 -8.29 26.54 -7.54
C ASP A 78 -8.23 25.43 -8.58
N VAL A 79 -7.63 24.28 -8.25
CA VAL A 79 -7.66 23.08 -9.08
C VAL A 79 -9.03 22.41 -9.01
N GLN A 80 -9.67 22.37 -7.83
CA GLN A 80 -11.01 21.81 -7.68
C GLN A 80 -12.05 22.57 -8.52
N GLY A 81 -11.89 23.89 -8.66
CA GLY A 81 -12.78 24.73 -9.45
C GLY A 81 -12.39 24.89 -10.92
N ALA A 82 -11.31 24.26 -11.38
CA ALA A 82 -10.85 24.41 -12.75
C ALA A 82 -11.80 23.73 -13.75
N MET A 83 -12.06 24.42 -14.86
CA MET A 83 -12.73 23.80 -16.02
C MET A 83 -11.71 22.98 -16.80
N ILE A 84 -12.06 21.74 -17.11
CA ILE A 84 -11.24 20.82 -17.86
C ILE A 84 -12.04 20.21 -19.01
N GLU A 85 -11.37 20.01 -20.16
CA GLU A 85 -11.91 19.22 -21.26
C GLU A 85 -11.45 17.77 -21.08
N THR A 86 -12.39 16.85 -21.06
CA THR A 86 -12.11 15.43 -20.76
C THR A 86 -11.18 14.78 -21.77
N GLU A 87 -11.23 15.24 -23.00
CA GLU A 87 -10.40 14.76 -24.12
C GLU A 87 -8.92 15.20 -24.01
N GLU A 88 -8.65 16.20 -23.15
CA GLU A 88 -7.29 16.72 -22.92
C GLU A 88 -6.63 16.16 -21.66
N LEU A 89 -7.31 15.27 -20.95
CA LEU A 89 -6.75 14.68 -19.73
C LEU A 89 -5.55 13.80 -20.05
N ILE A 90 -4.56 13.91 -19.21
CA ILE A 90 -3.39 13.04 -19.24
C ILE A 90 -3.71 11.78 -18.46
N HIS A 91 -3.48 10.62 -19.04
CA HIS A 91 -3.73 9.33 -18.44
C HIS A 91 -2.44 8.63 -18.01
N PHE A 92 -2.52 7.85 -16.96
CA PHE A 92 -1.41 7.05 -16.46
C PHE A 92 -1.23 5.77 -17.29
N ASN A 93 0.02 5.47 -17.63
CA ASN A 93 0.37 4.20 -18.25
C ASN A 93 1.07 3.30 -17.21
N PRO A 94 0.49 2.15 -16.84
CA PRO A 94 1.13 1.22 -15.89
C PRO A 94 2.56 0.78 -16.27
N ALA A 95 2.93 0.87 -17.54
CA ALA A 95 4.29 0.55 -18.01
C ALA A 95 5.36 1.56 -17.49
N GLU A 96 4.95 2.72 -16.98
CA GLU A 96 5.86 3.68 -16.35
C GLU A 96 6.40 3.16 -15.00
N GLU A 97 5.66 2.28 -14.35
CA GLU A 97 6.05 1.70 -13.07
C GLU A 97 6.82 0.39 -13.29
N LYS A 98 7.83 0.17 -12.44
CA LYS A 98 8.54 -1.11 -12.45
C LYS A 98 7.60 -2.21 -11.95
N PRO A 99 7.43 -3.31 -12.71
CA PRO A 99 6.61 -4.41 -12.25
C PRO A 99 7.11 -4.92 -10.89
N TRP A 100 6.18 -5.14 -9.96
CA TRP A 100 6.50 -5.82 -8.71
C TRP A 100 6.92 -7.25 -9.05
N GLN A 101 8.19 -7.56 -8.82
CA GLN A 101 8.69 -8.92 -8.97
C GLN A 101 8.69 -9.62 -7.62
N VAL A 102 7.87 -10.65 -7.50
CA VAL A 102 7.97 -11.57 -6.38
C VAL A 102 9.23 -12.42 -6.59
N PRO A 103 10.18 -12.42 -5.65
CA PRO A 103 11.36 -13.28 -5.79
C PRO A 103 10.95 -14.75 -5.89
N GLU A 104 11.56 -15.47 -6.83
CA GLU A 104 11.34 -16.90 -6.95
C GLU A 104 11.86 -17.63 -5.71
N VAL A 105 11.03 -18.52 -5.16
CA VAL A 105 11.42 -19.31 -3.99
C VAL A 105 12.31 -20.46 -4.45
N LYS A 106 13.57 -20.46 -4.00
CA LYS A 106 14.51 -21.55 -4.29
C LYS A 106 14.13 -22.79 -3.51
N LEU A 107 14.08 -23.94 -4.17
CA LEU A 107 13.76 -25.24 -3.55
C LEU A 107 14.68 -25.58 -2.38
N GLU A 108 15.96 -25.23 -2.46
CA GLU A 108 16.95 -25.43 -1.37
C GLU A 108 16.55 -24.73 -0.06
N VAL A 109 15.88 -23.56 -0.17
CA VAL A 109 15.35 -22.84 1.01
C VAL A 109 14.18 -23.61 1.59
N VAL A 110 13.29 -24.12 0.75
CA VAL A 110 12.15 -24.96 1.18
C VAL A 110 12.65 -26.21 1.90
N ASP A 111 13.60 -26.92 1.33
CA ASP A 111 14.22 -28.13 1.93
C ASP A 111 14.85 -27.81 3.29
N THR A 112 15.56 -26.69 3.39
CA THR A 112 16.14 -26.21 4.66
C THR A 112 15.06 -25.98 5.73
N ILE A 113 13.95 -25.37 5.35
CA ILE A 113 12.81 -25.13 6.27
C ILE A 113 12.20 -26.45 6.73
N LEU A 114 11.94 -27.37 5.80
CA LEU A 114 11.37 -28.68 6.11
C LEU A 114 12.28 -29.51 7.04
N GLU A 115 13.59 -29.47 6.82
CA GLU A 115 14.55 -30.14 7.70
C GLU A 115 14.57 -29.54 9.11
N LYS A 116 14.46 -28.21 9.23
CA LYS A 116 14.34 -27.55 10.55
C LYS A 116 13.06 -27.95 11.26
N ILE A 117 11.93 -28.00 10.54
CA ILE A 117 10.64 -28.44 11.10
C ILE A 117 10.74 -29.89 11.59
N LYS A 118 11.29 -30.81 10.79
CA LYS A 118 11.45 -32.20 11.15
C LYS A 118 12.32 -32.43 12.41
N LYS A 119 13.34 -31.57 12.59
CA LYS A 119 14.27 -31.67 13.75
C LYS A 119 13.75 -30.94 14.98
N ALA A 120 12.74 -30.10 14.86
CA ALA A 120 12.20 -29.32 15.97
C ALA A 120 11.43 -30.23 16.94
N LYS A 121 11.65 -30.03 18.26
CA LYS A 121 10.93 -30.76 19.32
C LYS A 121 9.51 -30.24 19.55
N ALA A 122 9.30 -28.95 19.31
CA ALA A 122 8.02 -28.26 19.49
C ALA A 122 7.85 -27.20 18.39
N PRO A 123 7.58 -27.59 17.15
CA PRO A 123 7.37 -26.65 16.07
C PRO A 123 6.05 -25.90 16.27
N LEU A 124 6.04 -24.60 15.95
CA LEU A 124 4.86 -23.74 16.01
C LEU A 124 4.84 -22.83 14.79
N ILE A 125 3.67 -22.64 14.20
CA ILE A 125 3.48 -21.71 13.09
C ILE A 125 2.85 -20.43 13.63
N LEU A 126 3.50 -19.28 13.40
CA LEU A 126 2.94 -17.95 13.63
C LEU A 126 2.41 -17.39 12.31
N VAL A 127 1.10 -17.23 12.21
CA VAL A 127 0.43 -16.72 11.00
C VAL A 127 0.10 -15.24 11.16
N GLY A 128 0.52 -14.44 10.18
CA GLY A 128 0.16 -13.02 10.08
C GLY A 128 -0.68 -12.71 8.83
N THR A 129 -1.06 -11.46 8.65
CA THR A 129 -1.87 -10.98 7.51
C THR A 129 -1.22 -11.20 6.15
N GLY A 130 0.09 -11.49 6.10
CA GLY A 130 0.78 -11.83 4.85
C GLY A 130 0.14 -12.99 4.08
N ILE A 131 -0.52 -13.92 4.77
CA ILE A 131 -1.27 -15.02 4.16
C ILE A 131 -2.40 -14.47 3.27
N ARG A 132 -3.21 -13.52 3.77
CA ARG A 132 -4.28 -12.88 2.99
C ARG A 132 -3.74 -12.04 1.86
N LEU A 133 -2.75 -11.23 2.15
CA LEU A 133 -2.14 -10.36 1.14
C LEU A 133 -1.52 -11.16 -0.01
N GLY A 134 -1.09 -12.40 0.27
CA GLY A 134 -0.57 -13.34 -0.71
C GLY A 134 -1.63 -14.24 -1.35
N GLY A 135 -2.92 -14.14 -0.93
CA GLY A 135 -4.00 -15.05 -1.40
C GLY A 135 -3.71 -16.52 -1.08
N ALA A 136 -3.09 -16.80 0.07
CA ALA A 136 -2.55 -18.11 0.40
C ALA A 136 -3.31 -18.84 1.52
N GLU A 137 -4.56 -18.43 1.84
CA GLU A 137 -5.36 -19.04 2.90
C GLU A 137 -5.61 -20.53 2.65
N GLU A 138 -6.03 -20.90 1.44
CA GLU A 138 -6.24 -22.30 1.09
C GLU A 138 -4.95 -23.13 1.13
N LEU A 139 -3.82 -22.51 0.75
CA LEU A 139 -2.52 -23.18 0.82
C LEU A 139 -2.08 -23.39 2.26
N LEU A 140 -2.38 -22.44 3.15
CA LEU A 140 -2.13 -22.60 4.58
C LEU A 140 -2.90 -23.81 5.13
N LEU A 141 -4.19 -23.92 4.86
CA LEU A 141 -5.00 -25.06 5.34
C LEU A 141 -4.44 -26.40 4.84
N LYS A 142 -4.12 -26.48 3.56
CA LYS A 142 -3.47 -27.69 2.98
C LYS A 142 -2.11 -28.01 3.60
N LEU A 143 -1.35 -26.98 3.98
CA LEU A 143 -0.07 -27.14 4.68
C LEU A 143 -0.26 -27.68 6.09
N LEU A 144 -1.23 -27.14 6.83
CA LEU A 144 -1.56 -27.56 8.19
C LEU A 144 -2.05 -29.01 8.23
N ASP A 145 -2.87 -29.41 7.27
CA ASP A 145 -3.32 -30.80 7.12
C ASP A 145 -2.15 -31.78 6.93
N LYS A 146 -1.08 -31.33 6.27
CA LYS A 146 0.12 -32.16 6.04
C LYS A 146 1.08 -32.17 7.22
N LEU A 147 1.31 -31.00 7.84
CA LEU A 147 2.32 -30.84 8.87
C LEU A 147 1.81 -31.17 10.27
N GLN A 148 0.51 -31.02 10.53
CA GLN A 148 -0.13 -31.25 11.84
C GLN A 148 0.56 -30.47 12.96
N ILE A 149 0.94 -29.20 12.70
CA ILE A 149 1.67 -28.34 13.61
C ILE A 149 0.71 -27.32 14.22
N PRO A 150 0.78 -27.02 15.53
CA PRO A 150 -0.02 -25.97 16.15
C PRO A 150 0.24 -24.59 15.52
N VAL A 151 -0.82 -23.78 15.49
CA VAL A 151 -0.81 -22.44 14.92
C VAL A 151 -1.23 -21.40 15.95
N VAL A 152 -0.50 -20.31 16.01
CA VAL A 152 -0.92 -19.06 16.66
C VAL A 152 -1.03 -17.96 15.60
N THR A 153 -1.89 -17.00 15.83
CA THR A 153 -2.13 -15.90 14.91
C THR A 153 -1.65 -14.57 15.47
N ALA A 154 -1.20 -13.70 14.58
CA ALA A 154 -0.98 -12.30 14.94
C ALA A 154 -2.33 -11.58 15.17
N TRP A 155 -2.34 -10.47 15.89
CA TRP A 155 -3.56 -9.74 16.26
C TRP A 155 -4.48 -9.40 15.08
N ASN A 156 -3.90 -9.05 13.95
CA ASN A 156 -4.61 -8.67 12.74
C ASN A 156 -4.86 -9.85 11.78
N ALA A 157 -4.67 -11.07 12.26
CA ALA A 157 -4.87 -12.32 11.50
C ALA A 157 -5.64 -13.37 12.32
N ASN A 158 -6.34 -12.96 13.40
CA ASN A 158 -7.04 -13.85 14.32
C ASN A 158 -8.19 -14.62 13.66
N ASP A 159 -8.67 -14.18 12.51
CA ASP A 159 -9.74 -14.76 11.72
C ASP A 159 -9.26 -15.59 10.50
N VAL A 160 -7.95 -15.83 10.38
CA VAL A 160 -7.38 -16.69 9.31
C VAL A 160 -7.73 -18.15 9.50
N LEU A 161 -7.92 -18.59 10.76
CA LEU A 161 -8.39 -19.90 11.13
C LEU A 161 -9.70 -19.80 11.92
N ALA A 162 -10.59 -20.75 11.72
CA ALA A 162 -11.76 -20.89 12.57
C ALA A 162 -11.35 -21.18 14.02
N ALA A 163 -12.09 -20.64 14.99
CA ALA A 163 -11.78 -20.81 16.42
C ALA A 163 -11.83 -22.27 16.90
N ASP A 164 -12.58 -23.11 16.20
CA ASP A 164 -12.70 -24.55 16.44
C ASP A 164 -11.70 -25.38 15.60
N SER A 165 -10.79 -24.74 14.89
CA SER A 165 -9.75 -25.45 14.13
C SER A 165 -8.89 -26.31 15.04
N PRO A 166 -8.66 -27.59 14.68
CA PRO A 166 -7.83 -28.50 15.48
C PRO A 166 -6.35 -28.05 15.57
N TYR A 167 -5.96 -27.10 14.74
CA TYR A 167 -4.59 -26.57 14.68
C TYR A 167 -4.41 -25.30 15.54
N PHE A 168 -5.49 -24.70 16.02
CA PHE A 168 -5.43 -23.46 16.78
C PHE A 168 -4.94 -23.75 18.21
N ALA A 169 -3.85 -23.05 18.65
CA ALA A 169 -3.22 -23.22 19.94
C ALA A 169 -3.55 -22.07 20.90
#